data_fd52c4ea869570724419bb7b64020835
#
_entry.id   fd52c4ea869570724419bb7b64020835
#
_cell.length_a   1.000
_cell.length_b   1.000
_cell.length_c   1.000
_cell.angle_alpha   90.00
_cell.angle_beta   90.00
_cell.angle_gamma   90.00
#
_symmetry.space_group_name_H-M   'P 1'
#
loop_
_entity.id
_entity.type
_entity.pdbx_description
1 polymer ?
#
loop_
_entity_poly.entity_id
_entity_poly.type
_entity_poly.pdbx_seq_one_letter_code
_entity_poly.pdbx_strand_id
1 'polypeptide(L)'
;GVPEPKPLFEIWVYSPRVEGVHLRGGKVARGGLRWSDRREDFRTEILGLVKAQQVKNTVIVPVGSKGGFVLKNAPPASDRDAYMAEGIACYKLFLSGLLDVTDNVVKGSVVPPADVVRHDVDDPYLVVAADKGTATFSDIANGVSADYGFWLGDAFASGGSVGYDHKKMGITARGAWEAVKRHFRTLGVNTQTTPFTVAGIGDMSGDVFGNGMLLSEHIQLVVAFDHRHIFIDPTPDVARSFAERQRLFNLPRSSWDDYDKSLISKGGGVYPRSAKSIALSPEARAVIGITAEELPPLELLKAILQAPVDLLYNGGIGTYVKASFETHAQVGDKASDAFRVNGSELRCKVVAEGGNLGCTQNGRIEYAQKGGLIYTDAIDNSAGVDCSDHEVNIKILLGGVVEAGDLTLKQRNDLLASMTDEVGHLVLQDNYYQTQALDIATHRPLYVLDGQQRLMQWLEGSKRLNRAIEFLP
;
A
#
# COMPACT_ATOMS: atom_id res chain seq x y z
N GLY A 1 -0.89 27.73 6.58
CA GLY A 1 -0.33 27.37 5.27
C GLY A 1 -0.52 25.90 4.99
N VAL A 2 -0.44 25.50 3.73
CA VAL A 2 -0.50 24.08 3.34
C VAL A 2 0.79 23.41 3.84
N PRO A 3 0.71 22.23 4.50
CA PRO A 3 1.91 21.48 4.89
C PRO A 3 2.76 21.07 3.67
N GLU A 4 4.05 20.96 3.88
CA GLU A 4 4.97 20.45 2.84
C GLU A 4 4.97 18.90 2.80
N PRO A 5 5.24 18.29 1.61
CA PRO A 5 5.47 18.93 0.34
C PRO A 5 4.15 19.46 -0.26
N LYS A 6 4.18 20.68 -0.77
CA LYS A 6 3.01 21.24 -1.46
C LYS A 6 2.78 20.52 -2.77
N PRO A 7 1.54 20.12 -3.08
CA PRO A 7 1.21 19.62 -4.41
C PRO A 7 1.40 20.74 -5.45
N LEU A 8 1.83 20.37 -6.66
CA LEU A 8 1.87 21.32 -7.77
C LEU A 8 0.47 21.70 -8.23
N PHE A 9 -0.43 20.71 -8.25
CA PHE A 9 -1.84 20.90 -8.61
C PHE A 9 -2.74 20.31 -7.52
N GLU A 10 -3.82 21.01 -7.24
CA GLU A 10 -4.91 20.55 -6.37
C GLU A 10 -6.24 20.86 -7.06
N ILE A 11 -7.02 19.81 -7.34
CA ILE A 11 -8.39 19.93 -7.81
C ILE A 11 -9.31 19.64 -6.62
N TRP A 12 -10.20 20.56 -6.31
CA TRP A 12 -11.22 20.39 -5.30
C TRP A 12 -12.60 20.29 -5.93
N VAL A 13 -13.31 19.22 -5.64
CA VAL A 13 -14.66 18.97 -6.13
C VAL A 13 -15.64 19.05 -4.96
N TYR A 14 -16.67 19.87 -5.12
CA TYR A 14 -17.69 20.08 -4.11
C TYR A 14 -19.09 19.97 -4.69
N SER A 15 -19.93 19.19 -4.03
CA SER A 15 -21.36 19.12 -4.29
C SER A 15 -22.14 18.90 -2.98
N PRO A 16 -23.49 18.97 -3.00
CA PRO A 16 -24.29 18.58 -1.82
C PRO A 16 -24.11 17.12 -1.40
N ARG A 17 -23.63 16.22 -2.27
CA ARG A 17 -23.52 14.78 -2.05
C ARG A 17 -22.09 14.32 -1.75
N VAL A 18 -21.09 14.94 -2.39
CA VAL A 18 -19.70 14.54 -2.32
C VAL A 18 -18.79 15.75 -2.14
N GLU A 19 -17.71 15.54 -1.43
CA GLU A 19 -16.57 16.45 -1.37
C GLU A 19 -15.30 15.64 -1.57
N GLY A 20 -14.38 16.15 -2.39
CA GLY A 20 -13.16 15.43 -2.71
C GLY A 20 -12.02 16.34 -3.15
N VAL A 21 -10.80 15.81 -3.06
CA VAL A 21 -9.59 16.47 -3.55
C VAL A 21 -8.76 15.51 -4.39
N HIS A 22 -8.04 16.05 -5.38
CA HIS A 22 -7.02 15.34 -6.12
C HIS A 22 -5.75 16.16 -6.13
N LEU A 23 -4.66 15.58 -5.63
CA LEU A 23 -3.37 16.23 -5.44
C LEU A 23 -2.33 15.60 -6.37
N ARG A 24 -1.57 16.42 -7.10
CA ARG A 24 -0.49 15.97 -7.99
C ARG A 24 0.81 16.70 -7.71
N GLY A 25 1.93 15.99 -7.70
CA GLY A 25 3.27 16.54 -7.56
C GLY A 25 3.83 17.16 -8.85
N GLY A 26 3.21 16.89 -9.99
CA GLY A 26 3.62 17.39 -11.32
C GLY A 26 2.55 17.15 -12.38
N LYS A 27 2.85 17.52 -13.63
CA LYS A 27 1.92 17.35 -14.74
C LYS A 27 1.67 15.86 -15.06
N VAL A 28 2.74 15.08 -15.20
CA VAL A 28 2.67 13.63 -15.40
C VAL A 28 2.82 12.97 -14.04
N ALA A 29 1.69 12.61 -13.44
CA ALA A 29 1.60 12.05 -12.11
C ALA A 29 0.56 10.93 -12.08
N ARG A 30 0.82 9.88 -11.30
CA ARG A 30 -0.09 8.73 -11.15
C ARG A 30 -0.31 8.38 -9.69
N GLY A 31 -1.49 7.87 -9.40
CA GLY A 31 -1.90 7.41 -8.08
C GLY A 31 -3.38 7.09 -8.03
N GLY A 32 -3.81 6.52 -6.92
CA GLY A 32 -5.18 6.06 -6.73
C GLY A 32 -6.10 7.07 -6.07
N LEU A 33 -7.38 6.74 -6.09
CA LEU A 33 -8.44 7.48 -5.40
C LEU A 33 -8.92 6.71 -4.18
N ARG A 34 -9.03 7.39 -3.06
CA ARG A 34 -9.51 6.82 -1.80
C ARG A 34 -10.95 7.25 -1.50
N TRP A 35 -11.83 6.31 -1.30
CA TRP A 35 -13.09 6.59 -0.62
C TRP A 35 -12.82 6.59 0.89
N SER A 36 -12.80 7.79 1.49
CA SER A 36 -12.47 7.99 2.89
C SER A 36 -13.73 8.00 3.77
N ASP A 37 -13.61 7.51 4.97
CA ASP A 37 -14.59 7.66 6.06
C ASP A 37 -14.26 8.84 6.99
N ARG A 38 -13.13 9.52 6.77
CA ARG A 38 -12.63 10.66 7.55
C ARG A 38 -13.20 11.99 7.06
N ARG A 39 -14.48 12.25 7.31
CA ARG A 39 -15.20 13.40 6.78
C ARG A 39 -14.57 14.75 7.14
N GLU A 40 -14.01 14.87 8.34
CA GLU A 40 -13.51 16.15 8.87
C GLU A 40 -12.07 16.46 8.43
N ASP A 41 -11.27 15.44 8.12
CA ASP A 41 -9.84 15.60 7.86
C ASP A 41 -9.31 14.77 6.68
N PHE A 42 -10.21 14.35 5.75
CA PHE A 42 -9.83 13.51 4.60
C PHE A 42 -8.74 14.16 3.73
N ARG A 43 -8.74 15.49 3.60
CA ARG A 43 -7.71 16.20 2.83
C ARG A 43 -6.33 16.01 3.46
N THR A 44 -6.22 16.05 4.78
CA THR A 44 -4.98 15.77 5.50
C THR A 44 -4.52 14.33 5.31
N GLU A 45 -5.45 13.38 5.33
CA GLU A 45 -5.18 11.98 4.99
C GLU A 45 -4.62 11.84 3.57
N ILE A 46 -5.26 12.46 2.58
CA ILE A 46 -4.81 12.42 1.18
C ILE A 46 -3.44 13.07 1.01
N LEU A 47 -3.17 14.18 1.68
CA LEU A 47 -1.86 14.84 1.67
C LEU A 47 -0.75 13.94 2.24
N GLY A 48 -1.04 13.20 3.32
CA GLY A 48 -0.12 12.21 3.86
C GLY A 48 0.16 11.06 2.88
N LEU A 49 -0.86 10.59 2.19
CA LEU A 49 -0.73 9.52 1.18
C LEU A 49 0.02 9.97 -0.07
N VAL A 50 -0.20 11.20 -0.56
CA VAL A 50 0.52 11.70 -1.75
C VAL A 50 2.00 11.86 -1.49
N LYS A 51 2.41 12.19 -0.27
CA LYS A 51 3.82 12.28 0.11
C LYS A 51 4.55 10.95 -0.13
N ALA A 52 3.99 9.84 0.32
CA ALA A 52 4.54 8.51 0.08
C ALA A 52 4.47 8.13 -1.41
N GLN A 53 3.38 8.50 -2.09
CA GLN A 53 3.16 8.18 -3.49
C GLN A 53 4.16 8.84 -4.44
N GLN A 54 4.67 10.02 -4.13
CA GLN A 54 5.63 10.73 -4.97
C GLN A 54 6.91 9.93 -5.23
N VAL A 55 7.39 9.16 -4.25
CA VAL A 55 8.61 8.36 -4.41
C VAL A 55 8.36 6.98 -5.03
N LYS A 56 7.15 6.42 -4.88
CA LYS A 56 6.82 5.09 -5.44
C LYS A 56 6.75 5.08 -6.95
N ASN A 57 6.12 6.09 -7.55
CA ASN A 57 5.92 6.16 -8.99
C ASN A 57 7.18 6.55 -9.76
N THR A 58 8.21 7.07 -9.11
CA THR A 58 9.42 7.61 -9.79
C THR A 58 10.24 6.56 -10.54
N VAL A 59 9.95 5.29 -10.41
CA VAL A 59 10.56 4.21 -11.21
C VAL A 59 10.16 4.36 -12.68
N ILE A 60 8.91 4.68 -12.98
CA ILE A 60 8.36 4.78 -14.34
C ILE A 60 7.88 6.20 -14.69
N VAL A 61 7.25 6.90 -13.74
CA VAL A 61 6.68 8.24 -13.95
C VAL A 61 7.36 9.28 -13.07
N PRO A 62 7.40 10.56 -13.49
CA PRO A 62 8.16 11.58 -12.76
C PRO A 62 7.75 11.75 -11.30
N VAL A 63 6.46 11.70 -11.00
CA VAL A 63 5.91 11.96 -9.66
C VAL A 63 4.62 11.20 -9.42
N GLY A 64 4.21 11.16 -8.13
CA GLY A 64 2.95 10.57 -7.70
C GLY A 64 1.79 11.56 -7.63
N SER A 65 0.59 11.00 -7.56
CA SER A 65 -0.65 11.68 -7.25
C SER A 65 -1.46 10.91 -6.22
N LYS A 66 -2.42 11.56 -5.60
CA LYS A 66 -3.44 10.91 -4.75
C LYS A 66 -4.69 11.76 -4.72
N GLY A 67 -5.82 11.10 -4.89
CA GLY A 67 -7.12 11.72 -4.69
C GLY A 67 -7.91 11.00 -3.61
N GLY A 68 -8.95 11.67 -3.14
CA GLY A 68 -9.91 11.05 -2.23
C GLY A 68 -11.17 11.86 -2.08
N PHE A 69 -12.23 11.19 -1.66
CA PHE A 69 -13.54 11.80 -1.49
C PHE A 69 -14.27 11.21 -0.28
N VAL A 70 -15.23 11.97 0.21
CA VAL A 70 -16.13 11.59 1.30
C VAL A 70 -17.59 11.78 0.88
N LEU A 71 -18.48 10.92 1.38
CA LEU A 71 -19.92 11.07 1.21
C LEU A 71 -20.43 12.09 2.22
N LYS A 72 -21.16 13.11 1.76
CA LYS A 72 -21.77 14.11 2.64
C LYS A 72 -23.10 13.64 3.21
N ASN A 73 -23.86 12.85 2.44
CA ASN A 73 -25.16 12.32 2.79
C ASN A 73 -25.18 10.78 2.68
N ALA A 74 -24.28 10.12 3.41
CA ALA A 74 -24.20 8.67 3.38
C ALA A 74 -25.47 8.03 4.00
N PRO A 75 -26.08 7.04 3.32
CA PRO A 75 -27.08 6.18 3.94
C PRO A 75 -26.52 5.45 5.15
N PRO A 76 -27.37 4.92 6.05
CA PRO A 76 -26.90 4.13 7.17
C PRO A 76 -26.05 2.94 6.70
N ALA A 77 -24.92 2.69 7.37
CA ALA A 77 -24.00 1.58 7.02
C ALA A 77 -24.65 0.19 7.15
N SER A 78 -25.78 0.08 7.86
CA SER A 78 -26.61 -1.12 7.93
C SER A 78 -27.33 -1.45 6.62
N ASP A 79 -27.63 -0.44 5.81
CA ASP A 79 -28.14 -0.60 4.44
C ASP A 79 -26.98 -0.58 3.44
N ARG A 80 -26.33 -1.74 3.28
CA ARG A 80 -25.12 -1.87 2.46
C ARG A 80 -25.35 -1.55 1.00
N ASP A 81 -26.52 -1.88 0.45
CA ASP A 81 -26.84 -1.67 -0.97
C ASP A 81 -27.03 -0.19 -1.25
N ALA A 82 -27.82 0.52 -0.45
CA ALA A 82 -28.00 1.96 -0.57
C ALA A 82 -26.66 2.70 -0.32
N TYR A 83 -25.87 2.28 0.68
CA TYR A 83 -24.56 2.87 0.96
C TYR A 83 -23.60 2.70 -0.22
N MET A 84 -23.55 1.53 -0.83
CA MET A 84 -22.70 1.26 -2.00
C MET A 84 -23.18 2.03 -3.24
N ALA A 85 -24.49 2.07 -3.47
CA ALA A 85 -25.08 2.82 -4.60
C ALA A 85 -24.76 4.32 -4.50
N GLU A 86 -24.89 4.91 -3.30
CA GLU A 86 -24.53 6.32 -3.07
C GLU A 86 -23.01 6.52 -3.24
N GLY A 87 -22.18 5.59 -2.76
CA GLY A 87 -20.73 5.62 -2.95
C GLY A 87 -20.33 5.64 -4.43
N ILE A 88 -20.93 4.78 -5.25
CA ILE A 88 -20.70 4.74 -6.70
C ILE A 88 -21.16 6.04 -7.36
N ALA A 89 -22.33 6.56 -7.00
CA ALA A 89 -22.84 7.80 -7.55
C ALA A 89 -21.94 9.00 -7.22
N CYS A 90 -21.47 9.09 -5.98
CA CYS A 90 -20.52 10.10 -5.54
C CYS A 90 -19.14 9.94 -6.20
N TYR A 91 -18.67 8.70 -6.39
CA TYR A 91 -17.43 8.41 -7.11
C TYR A 91 -17.50 8.93 -8.56
N LYS A 92 -18.57 8.61 -9.30
CA LYS A 92 -18.79 9.14 -10.65
C LYS A 92 -18.82 10.67 -10.67
N LEU A 93 -19.55 11.29 -9.75
CA LEU A 93 -19.64 12.74 -9.66
C LEU A 93 -18.26 13.40 -9.36
N PHE A 94 -17.47 12.78 -8.50
CA PHE A 94 -16.11 13.23 -8.22
C PHE A 94 -15.22 13.14 -9.45
N LEU A 95 -15.24 12.00 -10.17
CA LEU A 95 -14.47 11.82 -11.41
C LEU A 95 -14.88 12.80 -12.51
N SER A 96 -16.18 13.03 -12.68
CA SER A 96 -16.70 14.02 -13.62
C SER A 96 -16.18 15.42 -13.28
N GLY A 97 -16.23 15.82 -12.00
CA GLY A 97 -15.68 17.10 -11.56
C GLY A 97 -14.17 17.26 -11.78
N LEU A 98 -13.40 16.16 -11.76
CA LEU A 98 -11.99 16.19 -12.14
C LEU A 98 -11.81 16.40 -13.65
N LEU A 99 -12.61 15.71 -14.48
CA LEU A 99 -12.53 15.81 -15.93
C LEU A 99 -13.12 17.11 -16.46
N ASP A 100 -14.08 17.74 -15.76
CA ASP A 100 -14.66 19.05 -16.13
C ASP A 100 -13.60 20.16 -16.22
N VAL A 101 -12.47 20.02 -15.51
CA VAL A 101 -11.38 21.00 -15.48
C VAL A 101 -10.08 20.50 -16.08
N THR A 102 -10.06 19.28 -16.63
CA THR A 102 -8.87 18.68 -17.24
C THR A 102 -8.89 18.87 -18.76
N ASP A 103 -7.80 19.34 -19.34
CA ASP A 103 -7.68 19.46 -20.79
C ASP A 103 -7.73 18.06 -21.44
N ASN A 104 -8.22 18.00 -22.68
CA ASN A 104 -8.21 16.77 -23.47
C ASN A 104 -7.18 16.82 -24.61
N VAL A 105 -6.88 15.70 -25.22
CA VAL A 105 -6.10 15.62 -26.47
C VAL A 105 -7.00 15.13 -27.59
N VAL A 106 -7.19 15.97 -28.62
CA VAL A 106 -8.02 15.64 -29.78
C VAL A 106 -7.18 15.78 -31.03
N LYS A 107 -7.00 14.70 -31.77
CA LYS A 107 -6.16 14.66 -33.00
C LYS A 107 -4.76 15.26 -32.79
N GLY A 108 -4.14 14.94 -31.65
CA GLY A 108 -2.78 15.40 -31.32
C GLY A 108 -2.69 16.85 -30.80
N SER A 109 -3.80 17.56 -30.66
CA SER A 109 -3.84 18.91 -30.11
C SER A 109 -4.51 18.94 -28.73
N VAL A 110 -3.97 19.75 -27.81
CA VAL A 110 -4.58 19.96 -26.51
C VAL A 110 -5.80 20.86 -26.66
N VAL A 111 -6.94 20.41 -26.14
CA VAL A 111 -8.22 21.11 -26.20
C VAL A 111 -8.71 21.33 -24.77
N PRO A 112 -8.76 22.59 -24.29
CA PRO A 112 -9.30 22.87 -22.95
C PRO A 112 -10.81 22.61 -22.90
N PRO A 113 -11.36 22.28 -21.70
CA PRO A 113 -12.78 22.11 -21.52
C PRO A 113 -13.53 23.41 -21.80
N ALA A 114 -14.76 23.28 -22.32
CA ALA A 114 -15.65 24.43 -22.53
C ALA A 114 -16.06 25.07 -21.20
N ASP A 115 -16.32 26.37 -21.22
CA ASP A 115 -16.88 27.13 -20.09
C ASP A 115 -15.99 27.15 -18.81
N VAL A 116 -14.69 26.85 -18.95
CA VAL A 116 -13.71 26.91 -17.87
C VAL A 116 -12.81 28.12 -18.01
N VAL A 117 -12.66 28.91 -16.94
CA VAL A 117 -11.68 29.99 -16.89
C VAL A 117 -10.33 29.37 -16.53
N ARG A 118 -9.43 29.34 -17.53
CA ARG A 118 -8.12 28.72 -17.38
C ARG A 118 -7.05 29.79 -17.14
N HIS A 119 -6.33 29.65 -16.04
CA HIS A 119 -5.17 30.49 -15.71
C HIS A 119 -3.83 29.76 -15.90
N ASP A 120 -3.88 28.44 -16.07
CA ASP A 120 -2.71 27.56 -16.18
C ASP A 120 -2.35 27.26 -17.64
N VAL A 121 -1.21 26.63 -17.84
CA VAL A 121 -0.78 26.06 -19.09
C VAL A 121 -1.47 24.71 -19.32
N ASP A 122 -1.33 24.16 -20.53
CA ASP A 122 -1.92 22.86 -20.91
C ASP A 122 -1.62 21.76 -19.90
N ASP A 123 -2.68 21.04 -19.48
CA ASP A 123 -2.63 19.96 -18.49
C ASP A 123 -3.60 18.82 -18.86
N PRO A 124 -3.29 18.03 -19.91
CA PRO A 124 -4.19 16.98 -20.39
C PRO A 124 -3.96 15.62 -19.72
N TYR A 125 -3.19 15.53 -18.63
CA TYR A 125 -2.82 14.25 -18.04
C TYR A 125 -3.48 14.07 -16.67
N LEU A 126 -4.41 13.12 -16.59
CA LEU A 126 -5.05 12.72 -15.35
C LEU A 126 -5.22 11.20 -15.32
N VAL A 127 -4.56 10.52 -14.40
CA VAL A 127 -4.68 9.07 -14.19
C VAL A 127 -5.14 8.84 -12.76
N VAL A 128 -6.16 8.00 -12.64
CA VAL A 128 -6.77 7.60 -11.37
C VAL A 128 -6.84 6.08 -11.31
N ALA A 129 -6.82 5.50 -10.12
CA ALA A 129 -7.06 4.07 -9.91
C ALA A 129 -7.92 3.91 -8.66
N ALA A 130 -8.67 2.82 -8.55
CA ALA A 130 -9.40 2.54 -7.32
C ALA A 130 -8.43 2.08 -6.23
N ASP A 131 -8.47 2.71 -5.06
CA ASP A 131 -7.58 2.42 -3.93
C ASP A 131 -7.85 1.05 -3.30
N LYS A 132 -9.07 0.55 -3.41
CA LYS A 132 -9.46 -0.79 -2.99
C LYS A 132 -9.77 -1.60 -4.25
N GLY A 133 -8.78 -2.29 -4.74
CA GLY A 133 -8.69 -3.15 -5.91
C GLY A 133 -9.90 -4.01 -6.27
N THR A 134 -11.06 -3.38 -6.48
CA THR A 134 -12.14 -4.04 -7.20
C THR A 134 -12.11 -3.54 -8.64
N ALA A 135 -11.95 -4.45 -9.58
CA ALA A 135 -12.05 -4.17 -11.02
C ALA A 135 -13.25 -3.26 -11.33
N THR A 136 -14.36 -3.41 -10.61
CA THR A 136 -15.59 -2.64 -10.74
C THR A 136 -15.38 -1.13 -10.65
N PHE A 137 -14.60 -0.63 -9.68
CA PHE A 137 -14.41 0.83 -9.54
C PHE A 137 -13.51 1.40 -10.64
N SER A 138 -12.52 0.64 -11.10
CA SER A 138 -11.70 1.05 -12.26
C SER A 138 -12.52 1.03 -13.54
N ASP A 139 -13.39 0.04 -13.76
CA ASP A 139 -14.30 0.00 -14.90
C ASP A 139 -15.30 1.16 -14.87
N ILE A 140 -15.82 1.55 -13.71
CA ILE A 140 -16.67 2.73 -13.54
C ILE A 140 -15.90 4.00 -13.93
N ALA A 141 -14.66 4.15 -13.49
CA ALA A 141 -13.84 5.31 -13.84
C ALA A 141 -13.56 5.36 -15.34
N ASN A 142 -13.21 4.24 -15.94
CA ASN A 142 -12.98 4.15 -17.39
C ASN A 142 -14.25 4.40 -18.19
N GLY A 143 -15.44 4.03 -17.67
CA GLY A 143 -16.73 4.41 -18.23
C GLY A 143 -16.95 5.92 -18.25
N VAL A 144 -16.64 6.61 -17.14
CA VAL A 144 -16.71 8.10 -17.09
C VAL A 144 -15.70 8.71 -18.08
N SER A 145 -14.47 8.19 -18.16
CA SER A 145 -13.48 8.63 -19.14
C SER A 145 -14.01 8.52 -20.58
N ALA A 146 -14.67 7.41 -20.91
CA ALA A 146 -15.27 7.18 -22.22
C ALA A 146 -16.44 8.16 -22.51
N ASP A 147 -17.30 8.45 -21.52
CA ASP A 147 -18.40 9.40 -21.64
C ASP A 147 -17.89 10.82 -21.95
N TYR A 148 -16.71 11.19 -21.43
CA TYR A 148 -16.04 12.46 -21.73
C TYR A 148 -15.24 12.44 -23.05
N GLY A 149 -15.11 11.29 -23.71
CA GLY A 149 -14.19 11.14 -24.82
C GLY A 149 -12.75 11.51 -24.46
N PHE A 150 -12.35 11.22 -23.22
CA PHE A 150 -11.05 11.57 -22.70
C PHE A 150 -9.96 10.69 -23.35
N TRP A 151 -8.90 11.29 -23.82
CA TRP A 151 -7.88 10.64 -24.67
C TRP A 151 -7.18 9.42 -24.05
N LEU A 152 -7.13 9.33 -22.72
CA LEU A 152 -6.56 8.18 -22.04
C LEU A 152 -7.44 6.93 -22.13
N GLY A 153 -8.74 7.07 -22.42
CA GLY A 153 -9.67 5.94 -22.51
C GLY A 153 -9.60 5.07 -21.25
N ASP A 154 -9.35 3.77 -21.42
CA ASP A 154 -9.22 2.82 -20.28
C ASP A 154 -7.83 2.77 -19.65
N ALA A 155 -6.90 3.63 -20.08
CA ALA A 155 -5.67 3.95 -19.34
C ALA A 155 -5.92 4.97 -18.21
N PHE A 156 -7.12 5.59 -18.17
CA PHE A 156 -7.50 6.52 -17.11
C PHE A 156 -7.48 5.89 -15.72
N ALA A 157 -7.93 4.62 -15.61
CA ALA A 157 -7.82 3.84 -14.37
C ALA A 157 -7.31 2.42 -14.65
N SER A 158 -6.19 2.05 -14.02
CA SER A 158 -5.63 0.70 -14.09
C SER A 158 -6.43 -0.31 -13.25
N GLY A 159 -6.22 -1.59 -13.46
CA GLY A 159 -6.77 -2.67 -12.64
C GLY A 159 -8.26 -2.98 -12.86
N GLY A 160 -8.86 -2.54 -13.97
CA GLY A 160 -10.22 -2.89 -14.39
C GLY A 160 -10.32 -4.33 -14.92
N SER A 161 -11.51 -4.66 -15.49
CA SER A 161 -11.77 -6.00 -16.06
C SER A 161 -10.82 -6.36 -17.22
N VAL A 162 -10.22 -5.36 -17.86
CA VAL A 162 -9.20 -5.48 -18.92
C VAL A 162 -7.85 -4.93 -18.42
N GLY A 163 -7.49 -5.21 -17.18
CA GLY A 163 -6.25 -4.79 -16.57
C GLY A 163 -5.58 -5.94 -15.85
N TYR A 164 -4.48 -5.65 -15.18
CA TYR A 164 -3.76 -6.63 -14.37
C TYR A 164 -4.42 -6.78 -13.00
N ASP A 165 -4.80 -8.01 -12.65
CA ASP A 165 -5.36 -8.33 -11.33
C ASP A 165 -4.23 -8.52 -10.31
N HIS A 166 -3.96 -7.48 -9.53
CA HIS A 166 -2.88 -7.47 -8.56
C HIS A 166 -2.97 -8.60 -7.54
N LYS A 167 -4.18 -8.98 -7.11
CA LYS A 167 -4.37 -10.07 -6.15
C LYS A 167 -4.05 -11.42 -6.76
N LYS A 168 -4.49 -11.69 -8.00
CA LYS A 168 -4.15 -12.94 -8.70
C LYS A 168 -2.66 -13.05 -8.98
N MET A 169 -2.03 -11.95 -9.38
CA MET A 169 -0.58 -11.89 -9.57
C MET A 169 0.18 -11.97 -8.24
N GLY A 170 -0.45 -11.59 -7.13
CA GLY A 170 0.19 -11.41 -5.82
C GLY A 170 1.31 -10.37 -5.86
N ILE A 171 1.24 -9.42 -6.81
CA ILE A 171 2.42 -8.63 -7.22
C ILE A 171 2.96 -7.76 -6.08
N THR A 172 2.09 -7.12 -5.29
CA THR A 172 2.52 -6.27 -4.17
C THR A 172 3.23 -7.10 -3.09
N ALA A 173 2.68 -8.25 -2.73
CA ALA A 173 3.29 -9.14 -1.76
C ALA A 173 4.61 -9.73 -2.27
N ARG A 174 4.68 -10.12 -3.56
CA ARG A 174 5.89 -10.64 -4.20
C ARG A 174 7.01 -9.59 -4.20
N GLY A 175 6.66 -8.33 -4.47
CA GLY A 175 7.64 -7.22 -4.38
C GLY A 175 8.16 -7.01 -2.97
N ALA A 176 7.28 -6.97 -1.96
CA ALA A 176 7.68 -6.90 -0.55
C ALA A 176 8.56 -8.10 -0.15
N TRP A 177 8.32 -9.26 -0.77
CA TRP A 177 9.11 -10.45 -0.52
C TRP A 177 10.55 -10.37 -1.05
N GLU A 178 10.81 -9.55 -2.08
CA GLU A 178 12.20 -9.26 -2.50
C GLU A 178 12.97 -8.55 -1.38
N ALA A 179 12.34 -7.62 -0.66
CA ALA A 179 12.93 -7.00 0.52
C ALA A 179 13.14 -8.02 1.67
N VAL A 180 12.14 -8.87 1.95
CA VAL A 180 12.27 -9.95 2.96
C VAL A 180 13.46 -10.85 2.62
N LYS A 181 13.54 -11.38 1.39
CA LYS A 181 14.65 -12.24 0.95
C LYS A 181 15.99 -11.54 1.09
N ARG A 182 16.07 -10.24 0.80
CA ARG A 182 17.29 -9.45 0.92
C ARG A 182 17.74 -9.35 2.38
N HIS A 183 16.85 -8.97 3.28
CA HIS A 183 17.15 -8.88 4.71
C HIS A 183 17.56 -10.21 5.30
N PHE A 184 16.84 -11.29 4.98
CA PHE A 184 17.17 -12.62 5.47
C PHE A 184 18.51 -13.15 4.93
N ARG A 185 18.87 -12.78 3.70
CA ARG A 185 20.21 -13.07 3.17
C ARG A 185 21.31 -12.41 4.00
N THR A 186 21.12 -11.16 4.43
CA THR A 186 22.02 -10.47 5.35
C THR A 186 22.16 -11.21 6.68
N LEU A 187 21.08 -11.86 7.15
CA LEU A 187 21.10 -12.72 8.35
C LEU A 187 21.66 -14.12 8.10
N GLY A 188 22.06 -14.47 6.87
CA GLY A 188 22.51 -15.81 6.50
C GLY A 188 21.41 -16.86 6.43
N VAL A 189 20.14 -16.45 6.32
CA VAL A 189 18.96 -17.33 6.29
C VAL A 189 18.33 -17.33 4.91
N ASN A 190 18.06 -18.53 4.37
CA ASN A 190 17.29 -18.69 3.15
C ASN A 190 15.83 -18.99 3.50
N THR A 191 14.95 -18.03 3.24
CA THR A 191 13.51 -18.13 3.54
C THR A 191 12.80 -19.26 2.81
N GLN A 192 13.41 -19.85 1.78
CA GLN A 192 12.82 -20.94 0.98
C GLN A 192 13.28 -22.34 1.45
N THR A 193 14.15 -22.41 2.43
CA THR A 193 14.69 -23.69 2.92
C THR A 193 14.79 -23.79 4.43
N THR A 194 14.64 -22.67 5.13
CA THR A 194 14.84 -22.59 6.59
C THR A 194 13.60 -22.04 7.26
N PRO A 195 13.03 -22.71 8.26
CA PRO A 195 11.93 -22.17 9.04
C PRO A 195 12.31 -20.87 9.77
N PHE A 196 11.39 -19.91 9.80
CA PHE A 196 11.53 -18.64 10.51
C PHE A 196 10.18 -18.17 11.06
N THR A 197 10.23 -17.47 12.18
CA THR A 197 9.05 -17.01 12.91
C THR A 197 8.53 -15.68 12.36
N VAL A 198 7.20 -15.57 12.26
CA VAL A 198 6.53 -14.39 11.73
C VAL A 198 5.44 -13.89 12.69
N ALA A 199 5.45 -12.60 12.97
CA ALA A 199 4.31 -11.86 13.48
C ALA A 199 3.66 -11.09 12.32
N GLY A 200 2.33 -11.17 12.17
CA GLY A 200 1.64 -10.65 11.03
C GLY A 200 0.56 -9.63 11.34
N ILE A 201 0.42 -8.62 10.49
CA ILE A 201 -0.66 -7.64 10.54
C ILE A 201 -1.53 -7.80 9.31
N GLY A 202 -2.69 -8.40 9.46
CA GLY A 202 -3.64 -8.71 8.41
C GLY A 202 -4.32 -10.06 8.58
N ASP A 203 -5.06 -10.48 7.57
CA ASP A 203 -5.72 -11.79 7.49
C ASP A 203 -5.51 -12.44 6.11
N MET A 204 -5.78 -13.74 6.02
CA MET A 204 -5.54 -14.51 4.79
C MET A 204 -6.47 -14.13 3.63
N SER A 205 -7.59 -13.45 3.86
CA SER A 205 -8.48 -12.96 2.79
C SER A 205 -7.94 -11.73 2.09
N GLY A 206 -7.03 -10.99 2.73
CA GLY A 206 -6.39 -9.79 2.19
C GLY A 206 -5.38 -10.13 1.10
N ASP A 207 -5.28 -9.26 0.07
CA ASP A 207 -4.32 -9.44 -1.02
C ASP A 207 -2.88 -9.50 -0.51
N VAL A 208 -2.42 -8.45 0.15
CA VAL A 208 -1.01 -8.29 0.52
C VAL A 208 -0.58 -9.28 1.60
N PHE A 209 -1.41 -9.44 2.64
CA PHE A 209 -1.11 -10.39 3.71
C PHE A 209 -1.24 -11.83 3.24
N GLY A 210 -2.37 -12.18 2.62
CA GLY A 210 -2.66 -13.54 2.19
C GLY A 210 -1.63 -14.06 1.20
N ASN A 211 -1.34 -13.31 0.13
CA ASN A 211 -0.29 -13.66 -0.80
C ASN A 211 1.08 -13.75 -0.09
N GLY A 212 1.42 -12.77 0.76
CA GLY A 212 2.70 -12.73 1.47
C GLY A 212 2.95 -13.97 2.33
N MET A 213 1.92 -14.44 3.04
CA MET A 213 2.03 -15.61 3.92
C MET A 213 2.04 -16.94 3.16
N LEU A 214 1.97 -16.92 1.83
CA LEU A 214 2.09 -18.09 0.94
C LEU A 214 3.38 -18.11 0.12
N LEU A 215 4.24 -17.08 0.23
CA LEU A 215 5.49 -16.99 -0.55
C LEU A 215 6.64 -17.84 -0.02
N SER A 216 6.46 -18.49 1.12
CA SER A 216 7.37 -19.52 1.63
C SER A 216 6.61 -20.58 2.41
N GLU A 217 6.90 -21.83 2.14
CA GLU A 217 6.38 -22.98 2.90
C GLU A 217 7.02 -23.08 4.29
N HIS A 218 8.09 -22.32 4.56
CA HIS A 218 8.86 -22.35 5.81
C HIS A 218 8.43 -21.28 6.83
N ILE A 219 7.36 -20.51 6.55
CA ILE A 219 6.81 -19.54 7.47
C ILE A 219 6.20 -20.24 8.69
N GLN A 220 6.70 -19.91 9.86
CA GLN A 220 6.09 -20.18 11.16
C GLN A 220 5.32 -18.93 11.62
N LEU A 221 4.05 -18.81 11.22
CA LEU A 221 3.19 -17.71 11.63
C LEU A 221 2.77 -17.93 13.08
N VAL A 222 3.52 -17.36 14.01
CA VAL A 222 3.30 -17.58 15.45
C VAL A 222 2.23 -16.67 16.03
N VAL A 223 2.08 -15.46 15.50
CA VAL A 223 1.01 -14.53 15.88
C VAL A 223 0.57 -13.71 14.68
N ALA A 224 -0.71 -13.37 14.62
CA ALA A 224 -1.23 -12.41 13.66
C ALA A 224 -2.45 -11.69 14.23
N PHE A 225 -2.78 -10.53 13.67
CA PHE A 225 -4.04 -9.86 13.99
C PHE A 225 -4.60 -9.08 12.79
N ASP A 226 -5.91 -8.98 12.78
CA ASP A 226 -6.66 -8.11 11.89
C ASP A 226 -7.55 -7.14 12.69
N HIS A 227 -8.55 -6.54 12.05
CA HIS A 227 -9.52 -5.65 12.70
C HIS A 227 -10.52 -6.36 13.60
N ARG A 228 -10.61 -7.71 13.56
CA ARG A 228 -11.59 -8.54 14.29
C ARG A 228 -10.97 -9.47 15.29
N HIS A 229 -9.84 -10.11 14.93
CA HIS A 229 -9.30 -11.25 15.67
C HIS A 229 -7.81 -11.10 15.96
N ILE A 230 -7.37 -11.84 16.95
CA ILE A 230 -5.96 -12.12 17.28
C ILE A 230 -5.76 -13.62 17.15
N PHE A 231 -4.81 -14.03 16.31
CA PHE A 231 -4.40 -15.42 16.10
C PHE A 231 -3.07 -15.66 16.82
N ILE A 232 -2.96 -16.77 17.56
CA ILE A 232 -1.73 -17.19 18.24
C ILE A 232 -1.54 -18.68 17.97
N ASP A 233 -0.38 -19.07 17.46
CA ASP A 233 0.07 -20.45 17.31
C ASP A 233 1.54 -20.55 17.72
N PRO A 234 1.84 -20.90 18.98
CA PRO A 234 3.20 -20.79 19.52
C PRO A 234 4.26 -21.63 18.81
N THR A 235 3.87 -22.80 18.31
CA THR A 235 4.78 -23.75 17.62
C THR A 235 4.11 -24.40 16.43
N PRO A 236 3.80 -23.62 15.37
CA PRO A 236 3.05 -24.12 14.22
C PRO A 236 3.84 -25.23 13.52
N ASP A 237 3.13 -26.31 13.16
CA ASP A 237 3.65 -27.26 12.18
C ASP A 237 3.72 -26.57 10.83
N VAL A 238 4.91 -26.49 10.26
CA VAL A 238 5.19 -25.69 9.08
C VAL A 238 4.32 -26.11 7.88
N ALA A 239 4.25 -27.41 7.61
CA ALA A 239 3.51 -27.93 6.44
C ALA A 239 1.99 -27.81 6.63
N ARG A 240 1.48 -28.20 7.82
CA ARG A 240 0.04 -28.13 8.12
C ARG A 240 -0.46 -26.71 8.16
N SER A 241 0.29 -25.81 8.78
CA SER A 241 -0.07 -24.39 8.86
C SER A 241 0.00 -23.69 7.49
N PHE A 242 0.92 -24.10 6.60
CA PHE A 242 0.95 -23.62 5.22
C PHE A 242 -0.30 -24.03 4.45
N ALA A 243 -0.65 -25.32 4.50
CA ALA A 243 -1.86 -25.84 3.84
C ALA A 243 -3.14 -25.15 4.33
N GLU A 244 -3.22 -24.87 5.65
CA GLU A 244 -4.36 -24.17 6.22
C GLU A 244 -4.42 -22.69 5.81
N ARG A 245 -3.28 -22.00 5.76
CA ARG A 245 -3.23 -20.63 5.22
C ARG A 245 -3.67 -20.60 3.75
N GLN A 246 -3.25 -21.59 2.94
CA GLN A 246 -3.68 -21.70 1.55
C GLN A 246 -5.20 -21.96 1.44
N ARG A 247 -5.76 -22.79 2.31
CA ARG A 247 -7.22 -23.00 2.37
C ARG A 247 -7.96 -21.71 2.69
N LEU A 248 -7.51 -20.97 3.72
CA LEU A 248 -8.13 -19.69 4.10
C LEU A 248 -8.00 -18.63 2.99
N PHE A 249 -6.87 -18.57 2.29
CA PHE A 249 -6.67 -17.64 1.18
C PHE A 249 -7.68 -17.87 0.05
N ASN A 250 -7.99 -19.14 -0.24
CA ASN A 250 -8.95 -19.54 -1.26
C ASN A 250 -10.42 -19.46 -0.77
N LEU A 251 -10.66 -19.35 0.52
CA LEU A 251 -12.00 -19.22 1.08
C LEU A 251 -12.48 -17.76 0.99
N PRO A 252 -13.55 -17.47 0.22
CA PRO A 252 -14.03 -16.10 0.07
C PRO A 252 -14.39 -15.45 1.41
N ARG A 253 -13.84 -14.28 1.67
CA ARG A 253 -14.11 -13.51 2.91
C ARG A 253 -13.76 -14.23 4.21
N SER A 254 -12.75 -15.10 4.17
CA SER A 254 -12.25 -15.80 5.35
C SER A 254 -11.76 -14.82 6.43
N SER A 255 -11.68 -15.32 7.64
CA SER A 255 -11.14 -14.64 8.81
C SER A 255 -10.28 -15.60 9.63
N TRP A 256 -9.59 -15.12 10.65
CA TRP A 256 -8.86 -16.00 11.56
C TRP A 256 -9.79 -16.97 12.31
N ASP A 257 -11.08 -16.64 12.49
CA ASP A 257 -12.04 -17.55 13.15
C ASP A 257 -12.38 -18.79 12.29
N ASP A 258 -12.16 -18.71 10.98
CA ASP A 258 -12.32 -19.83 10.05
C ASP A 258 -11.11 -20.78 10.03
N TYR A 259 -10.05 -20.47 10.76
CA TYR A 259 -8.88 -21.34 10.91
C TYR A 259 -9.27 -22.63 11.65
N ASP A 260 -8.83 -23.78 11.14
CA ASP A 260 -9.06 -25.06 11.81
C ASP A 260 -8.31 -25.10 13.15
N LYS A 261 -9.05 -24.93 14.23
CA LYS A 261 -8.50 -24.83 15.60
C LYS A 261 -7.77 -26.10 16.03
N SER A 262 -8.05 -27.26 15.41
CA SER A 262 -7.34 -28.52 15.67
C SER A 262 -5.90 -28.52 15.15
N LEU A 263 -5.56 -27.60 14.24
CA LEU A 263 -4.21 -27.43 13.68
C LEU A 263 -3.35 -26.48 14.52
N ILE A 264 -3.96 -25.70 15.40
CA ILE A 264 -3.24 -24.77 16.27
C ILE A 264 -2.50 -25.57 17.34
N SER A 265 -1.22 -25.25 17.54
CA SER A 265 -0.39 -25.92 18.55
C SER A 265 -0.88 -25.64 19.98
N LYS A 266 -0.39 -26.45 20.91
CA LYS A 266 -0.75 -26.33 22.33
C LYS A 266 -0.54 -24.89 22.84
N GLY A 267 -1.56 -24.37 23.50
CA GLY A 267 -1.53 -23.04 24.12
C GLY A 267 -1.85 -21.87 23.18
N GLY A 268 -2.09 -22.16 21.90
CA GLY A 268 -2.55 -21.17 20.93
C GLY A 268 -4.08 -21.07 20.84
N GLY A 269 -4.56 -20.18 19.98
CA GLY A 269 -5.99 -19.96 19.76
C GLY A 269 -6.29 -18.74 18.90
N VAL A 270 -7.59 -18.56 18.64
CA VAL A 270 -8.12 -17.37 17.96
C VAL A 270 -9.02 -16.63 18.95
N TYR A 271 -8.78 -15.34 19.10
CA TYR A 271 -9.44 -14.51 20.10
C TYR A 271 -10.08 -13.30 19.46
N PRO A 272 -11.34 -12.95 19.80
CA PRO A 272 -11.97 -11.74 19.29
C PRO A 272 -11.36 -10.49 19.94
N ARG A 273 -11.12 -9.45 19.17
CA ARG A 273 -10.66 -8.16 19.70
C ARG A 273 -11.69 -7.43 20.56
N SER A 274 -12.94 -7.90 20.56
CA SER A 274 -14.01 -7.41 21.44
C SER A 274 -14.02 -8.06 22.83
N ALA A 275 -13.13 -9.03 23.10
CA ALA A 275 -13.01 -9.63 24.42
C ALA A 275 -12.59 -8.58 25.47
N LYS A 276 -13.03 -8.75 26.71
CA LYS A 276 -12.58 -7.87 27.81
C LYS A 276 -11.12 -8.14 28.18
N SER A 277 -10.74 -9.40 28.14
CA SER A 277 -9.42 -9.89 28.47
C SER A 277 -9.19 -11.25 27.80
N ILE A 278 -7.93 -11.57 27.55
CA ILE A 278 -7.49 -12.81 26.91
C ILE A 278 -6.48 -13.48 27.82
N ALA A 279 -6.83 -14.67 28.29
CA ALA A 279 -5.93 -15.52 29.08
C ALA A 279 -4.86 -16.13 28.13
N LEU A 280 -3.60 -16.08 28.57
CA LEU A 280 -2.45 -16.49 27.77
C LEU A 280 -1.76 -17.70 28.41
N SER A 281 -1.63 -18.76 27.65
CA SER A 281 -0.88 -19.95 28.05
C SER A 281 0.61 -19.65 28.26
N PRO A 282 1.33 -20.50 29.00
CA PRO A 282 2.80 -20.39 29.06
C PRO A 282 3.48 -20.38 27.71
N GLU A 283 2.99 -21.19 26.76
CA GLU A 283 3.51 -21.29 25.39
C GLU A 283 3.29 -19.98 24.61
N ALA A 284 2.07 -19.41 24.69
CA ALA A 284 1.75 -18.12 24.06
C ALA A 284 2.60 -16.98 24.63
N ARG A 285 2.75 -16.95 25.95
CA ARG A 285 3.62 -15.96 26.64
C ARG A 285 5.07 -16.06 26.20
N ALA A 286 5.59 -17.27 26.07
CA ALA A 286 6.96 -17.52 25.66
C ALA A 286 7.23 -16.99 24.24
N VAL A 287 6.35 -17.26 23.27
CA VAL A 287 6.55 -16.83 21.88
C VAL A 287 6.37 -15.32 21.69
N ILE A 288 5.46 -14.69 22.44
CA ILE A 288 5.27 -13.23 22.43
C ILE A 288 6.37 -12.54 23.25
N GLY A 289 7.01 -13.26 24.18
CA GLY A 289 8.06 -12.76 25.04
C GLY A 289 7.56 -11.84 26.15
N ILE A 290 6.48 -12.25 26.83
CA ILE A 290 5.83 -11.54 27.95
C ILE A 290 5.62 -12.45 29.14
N THR A 291 5.36 -11.86 30.31
CA THR A 291 5.12 -12.60 31.55
C THR A 291 3.66 -12.55 32.01
N ALA A 292 2.89 -11.57 31.51
CA ALA A 292 1.49 -11.41 31.88
C ALA A 292 0.65 -12.62 31.48
N GLU A 293 -0.16 -13.14 32.42
CA GLU A 293 -1.00 -14.31 32.20
C GLU A 293 -2.32 -14.00 31.51
N GLU A 294 -2.69 -12.73 31.53
CA GLU A 294 -3.91 -12.21 30.93
C GLU A 294 -3.71 -10.76 30.50
N LEU A 295 -4.20 -10.39 29.34
CA LEU A 295 -4.13 -9.03 28.82
C LEU A 295 -5.43 -8.60 28.13
N PRO A 296 -5.83 -7.33 28.23
CA PRO A 296 -6.82 -6.75 27.34
C PRO A 296 -6.34 -6.82 25.88
N PRO A 297 -7.23 -6.94 24.88
CA PRO A 297 -6.85 -7.09 23.49
C PRO A 297 -5.88 -6.01 22.98
N LEU A 298 -6.05 -4.74 23.33
CA LEU A 298 -5.17 -3.65 22.88
C LEU A 298 -3.74 -3.77 23.43
N GLU A 299 -3.60 -4.20 24.68
CA GLU A 299 -2.28 -4.46 25.29
C GLU A 299 -1.63 -5.71 24.67
N LEU A 300 -2.43 -6.71 24.33
CA LEU A 300 -1.93 -7.89 23.61
C LEU A 300 -1.47 -7.54 22.20
N LEU A 301 -2.17 -6.67 21.45
CA LEU A 301 -1.73 -6.17 20.16
C LEU A 301 -0.38 -5.44 20.27
N LYS A 302 -0.23 -4.62 21.30
CA LYS A 302 1.04 -3.94 21.58
C LYS A 302 2.17 -4.95 21.84
N ALA A 303 1.91 -5.98 22.64
CA ALA A 303 2.87 -7.04 22.90
C ALA A 303 3.23 -7.85 21.64
N ILE A 304 2.26 -8.10 20.76
CA ILE A 304 2.47 -8.79 19.47
C ILE A 304 3.38 -7.97 18.55
N LEU A 305 3.17 -6.65 18.46
CA LEU A 305 4.07 -5.79 17.69
C LEU A 305 5.52 -5.81 18.22
N GLN A 306 5.69 -6.06 19.51
CA GLN A 306 6.98 -6.16 20.20
C GLN A 306 7.51 -7.59 20.30
N ALA A 307 6.86 -8.59 19.68
CA ALA A 307 7.26 -9.99 19.80
C ALA A 307 8.67 -10.23 19.22
N PRO A 308 9.49 -11.07 19.87
CA PRO A 308 10.88 -11.35 19.44
C PRO A 308 10.91 -12.39 18.30
N VAL A 309 10.29 -12.06 17.17
CA VAL A 309 10.20 -12.91 15.97
C VAL A 309 11.28 -12.56 14.95
N ASP A 310 11.45 -13.40 13.94
CA ASP A 310 12.39 -13.11 12.86
C ASP A 310 11.85 -12.03 11.93
N LEU A 311 10.54 -12.04 11.63
CA LEU A 311 9.87 -11.11 10.71
C LEU A 311 8.59 -10.53 11.33
N LEU A 312 8.47 -9.22 11.34
CA LEU A 312 7.19 -8.51 11.47
C LEU A 312 6.72 -8.13 10.05
N TYR A 313 5.65 -8.79 9.57
CA TYR A 313 5.11 -8.54 8.24
C TYR A 313 3.82 -7.71 8.31
N ASN A 314 3.88 -6.47 7.79
CA ASN A 314 2.73 -5.59 7.72
C ASN A 314 2.01 -5.77 6.38
N GLY A 315 0.87 -6.46 6.39
CA GLY A 315 -0.01 -6.63 5.24
C GLY A 315 -1.36 -5.89 5.38
N GLY A 316 -1.49 -5.05 6.41
CA GLY A 316 -2.72 -4.32 6.76
C GLY A 316 -2.57 -2.81 6.70
N ILE A 317 -3.70 -2.10 6.91
CA ILE A 317 -3.77 -0.64 6.94
C ILE A 317 -3.62 -0.16 8.38
N GLY A 318 -2.77 0.83 8.61
CA GLY A 318 -2.55 1.50 9.88
C GLY A 318 -1.08 1.84 10.10
N THR A 319 -0.81 2.85 10.93
CA THR A 319 0.55 3.23 11.34
C THR A 319 0.82 2.73 12.75
N TYR A 320 1.51 1.63 12.84
CA TYR A 320 1.71 0.85 14.07
C TYR A 320 3.01 1.19 14.81
N VAL A 321 3.96 1.79 14.11
CA VAL A 321 5.29 2.11 14.67
C VAL A 321 5.60 3.58 14.44
N LYS A 322 6.06 4.27 15.51
CA LYS A 322 6.54 5.65 15.47
C LYS A 322 7.90 5.77 16.18
N ALA A 323 8.57 6.90 16.06
CA ALA A 323 9.71 7.18 16.92
C ALA A 323 9.25 7.54 18.35
N SER A 324 10.10 7.28 19.32
CA SER A 324 9.82 7.56 20.74
C SER A 324 9.54 9.03 21.02
N PHE A 325 10.14 9.95 20.27
CA PHE A 325 9.93 11.39 20.40
C PHE A 325 8.73 11.96 19.63
N GLU A 326 8.12 11.16 18.74
CA GLU A 326 6.90 11.54 18.03
C GLU A 326 5.66 11.35 18.91
N THR A 327 4.71 12.26 18.82
CA THR A 327 3.40 12.14 19.48
C THR A 327 2.41 11.39 18.56
N HIS A 328 1.38 10.79 19.15
CA HIS A 328 0.28 10.18 18.38
C HIS A 328 -0.40 11.17 17.43
N ALA A 329 -0.56 12.42 17.87
CA ALA A 329 -1.13 13.49 17.04
C ALA A 329 -0.30 13.79 15.79
N GLN A 330 1.03 13.75 15.89
CA GLN A 330 1.92 13.92 14.73
C GLN A 330 1.82 12.77 13.74
N VAL A 331 1.58 11.54 14.22
CA VAL A 331 1.37 10.38 13.35
C VAL A 331 0.07 10.49 12.56
N GLY A 332 -1.01 11.00 13.18
CA GLY A 332 -2.29 11.27 12.51
C GLY A 332 -3.18 10.07 12.25
N ASP A 333 -2.82 8.87 12.71
CA ASP A 333 -3.65 7.64 12.63
C ASP A 333 -4.24 7.33 14.01
N LYS A 334 -5.40 7.89 14.32
CA LYS A 334 -6.08 7.72 15.62
C LYS A 334 -6.49 6.27 15.90
N ALA A 335 -6.78 5.48 14.86
CA ALA A 335 -7.27 4.12 15.03
C ALA A 335 -6.23 3.20 15.69
N SER A 336 -4.95 3.49 15.49
CA SER A 336 -3.84 2.70 16.05
C SER A 336 -3.21 3.28 17.31
N ASP A 337 -3.64 4.47 17.78
CA ASP A 337 -3.03 5.17 18.92
C ASP A 337 -2.89 4.31 20.18
N ALA A 338 -3.93 3.52 20.48
CA ALA A 338 -4.00 2.74 21.72
C ALA A 338 -2.99 1.58 21.79
N PHE A 339 -2.48 1.11 20.66
CA PHE A 339 -1.54 -0.03 20.61
C PHE A 339 -0.29 0.23 19.77
N ARG A 340 -0.12 1.46 19.23
CA ARG A 340 1.10 1.85 18.52
C ARG A 340 2.31 1.81 19.44
N VAL A 341 3.42 1.29 18.93
CA VAL A 341 4.69 1.14 19.63
C VAL A 341 5.76 2.08 19.08
N ASN A 342 6.86 2.23 19.79
CA ASN A 342 8.02 2.96 19.30
C ASN A 342 8.96 2.03 18.52
N GLY A 343 9.70 2.55 17.53
CA GLY A 343 10.69 1.78 16.78
C GLY A 343 11.75 1.14 17.69
N SER A 344 12.10 1.86 18.77
CA SER A 344 13.03 1.37 19.79
C SER A 344 12.50 0.18 20.61
N GLU A 345 11.21 -0.09 20.61
CA GLU A 345 10.59 -1.18 21.37
C GLU A 345 10.46 -2.48 20.55
N LEU A 346 10.66 -2.40 19.24
CA LEU A 346 10.60 -3.58 18.38
C LEU A 346 11.75 -4.55 18.70
N ARG A 347 11.41 -5.84 18.79
CA ARG A 347 12.36 -6.93 19.09
C ARG A 347 12.49 -7.92 17.93
N CYS A 348 11.71 -7.77 16.88
CA CYS A 348 11.86 -8.56 15.65
C CYS A 348 13.20 -8.22 14.96
N LYS A 349 13.71 -9.11 14.11
CA LYS A 349 14.97 -8.90 13.36
C LYS A 349 14.73 -8.10 12.08
N VAL A 350 13.60 -8.34 11.41
CA VAL A 350 13.23 -7.76 10.14
C VAL A 350 11.82 -7.18 10.24
N VAL A 351 11.61 -6.01 9.66
CA VAL A 351 10.27 -5.46 9.38
C VAL A 351 10.10 -5.36 7.87
N ALA A 352 8.99 -5.84 7.34
CA ALA A 352 8.62 -5.68 5.94
C ALA A 352 7.22 -5.07 5.81
N GLU A 353 7.10 -4.05 4.98
CA GLU A 353 5.89 -3.23 4.83
C GLU A 353 5.20 -3.50 3.48
N GLY A 354 4.46 -4.59 3.37
CA GLY A 354 3.56 -4.80 2.23
C GLY A 354 2.40 -3.80 2.18
N GLY A 355 1.97 -3.28 3.34
CA GLY A 355 1.02 -2.18 3.46
C GLY A 355 1.69 -0.81 3.52
N ASN A 356 0.92 0.25 3.23
CA ASN A 356 1.44 1.62 3.26
C ASN A 356 1.45 2.20 4.67
N LEU A 357 2.48 3.00 4.98
CA LEU A 357 2.56 3.82 6.19
C LEU A 357 2.45 3.00 7.49
N GLY A 358 2.94 1.77 7.50
CA GLY A 358 2.96 0.94 8.71
C GLY A 358 3.86 1.49 9.82
N CYS A 359 4.90 2.20 9.41
CA CYS A 359 5.84 2.91 10.28
C CYS A 359 5.93 4.39 9.87
N THR A 360 6.18 5.29 10.82
CA THR A 360 6.65 6.63 10.49
C THR A 360 8.11 6.56 10.00
N GLN A 361 8.55 7.53 9.22
CA GLN A 361 9.94 7.57 8.76
C GLN A 361 10.93 7.60 9.94
N ASN A 362 10.64 8.40 10.95
CA ASN A 362 11.44 8.46 12.17
C ASN A 362 11.41 7.13 12.96
N GLY A 363 10.26 6.44 12.99
CA GLY A 363 10.14 5.12 13.59
C GLY A 363 11.02 4.07 12.90
N ARG A 364 11.11 4.10 11.56
CA ARG A 364 12.04 3.24 10.79
C ARG A 364 13.49 3.54 11.12
N ILE A 365 13.86 4.84 11.18
CA ILE A 365 15.22 5.26 11.54
C ILE A 365 15.57 4.79 12.95
N GLU A 366 14.68 5.00 13.92
CA GLU A 366 14.89 4.58 15.31
C GLU A 366 15.07 3.06 15.43
N TYR A 367 14.29 2.27 14.71
CA TYR A 367 14.42 0.82 14.67
C TYR A 367 15.74 0.38 14.00
N ALA A 368 16.09 0.99 12.87
CA ALA A 368 17.34 0.68 12.16
C ALA A 368 18.59 1.05 12.98
N GLN A 369 18.56 2.15 13.73
CA GLN A 369 19.65 2.55 14.63
C GLN A 369 19.94 1.51 15.74
N LYS A 370 18.94 0.69 16.08
CA LYS A 370 19.11 -0.44 17.01
C LYS A 370 19.55 -1.75 16.35
N GLY A 371 19.87 -1.73 15.07
CA GLY A 371 20.31 -2.88 14.30
C GLY A 371 19.18 -3.67 13.66
N GLY A 372 17.95 -3.20 13.69
CA GLY A 372 16.83 -3.78 12.97
C GLY A 372 16.95 -3.58 11.45
N LEU A 373 16.51 -4.57 10.68
CA LEU A 373 16.55 -4.52 9.22
C LEU A 373 15.17 -4.10 8.67
N ILE A 374 15.16 -2.98 7.97
CA ILE A 374 13.93 -2.38 7.40
C ILE A 374 14.30 -1.49 6.21
N TYR A 375 13.46 -1.50 5.18
CA TYR A 375 13.43 -0.46 4.16
C TYR A 375 12.20 0.45 4.36
N THR A 376 11.99 1.38 3.47
CA THR A 376 10.76 2.18 3.47
C THR A 376 9.62 1.40 2.79
N ASP A 377 8.38 1.70 3.16
CA ASP A 377 7.21 1.15 2.48
C ASP A 377 7.19 1.48 0.98
N ALA A 378 7.77 2.63 0.59
CA ALA A 378 7.92 3.03 -0.79
C ALA A 378 8.81 2.06 -1.61
N ILE A 379 9.72 1.34 -0.97
CA ILE A 379 10.51 0.26 -1.60
C ILE A 379 9.75 -1.07 -1.51
N ASP A 380 9.30 -1.46 -0.32
CA ASP A 380 8.73 -2.78 -0.09
C ASP A 380 7.48 -3.03 -0.92
N ASN A 381 6.55 -2.06 -0.96
CA ASN A 381 5.26 -2.25 -1.62
C ASN A 381 5.11 -1.50 -2.96
N SER A 382 6.20 -1.07 -3.57
CA SER A 382 6.19 -0.37 -4.87
C SER A 382 5.64 -1.21 -6.02
N ALA A 383 5.74 -2.54 -5.95
CA ALA A 383 5.36 -3.44 -7.04
C ALA A 383 3.90 -3.28 -7.51
N GLY A 384 2.98 -2.99 -6.60
CA GLY A 384 1.57 -2.75 -6.95
C GLY A 384 1.40 -1.52 -7.83
N VAL A 385 2.05 -0.42 -7.45
CA VAL A 385 2.04 0.82 -8.23
C VAL A 385 2.79 0.67 -9.53
N ASP A 386 3.97 0.07 -9.52
CA ASP A 386 4.81 -0.18 -10.67
C ASP A 386 4.09 -1.03 -11.74
N CYS A 387 3.39 -2.09 -11.32
CA CYS A 387 2.53 -2.88 -12.19
C CYS A 387 1.43 -2.03 -12.84
N SER A 388 0.79 -1.14 -12.09
CA SER A 388 -0.20 -0.19 -12.62
C SER A 388 0.41 0.79 -13.61
N ASP A 389 1.62 1.26 -13.36
CA ASP A 389 2.31 2.22 -14.24
C ASP A 389 2.71 1.56 -15.57
N HIS A 390 3.16 0.31 -15.55
CA HIS A 390 3.35 -0.50 -16.76
C HIS A 390 2.04 -0.67 -17.54
N GLU A 391 0.96 -1.06 -16.88
CA GLU A 391 -0.36 -1.22 -17.50
C GLU A 391 -0.81 0.05 -18.21
N VAL A 392 -0.73 1.19 -17.55
CA VAL A 392 -1.14 2.48 -18.10
C VAL A 392 -0.30 2.85 -19.33
N ASN A 393 1.04 2.69 -19.27
CA ASN A 393 1.91 2.97 -20.39
C ASN A 393 1.59 2.09 -21.61
N ILE A 394 1.37 0.79 -21.40
CA ILE A 394 1.02 -0.16 -22.45
C ILE A 394 -0.34 0.21 -23.07
N LYS A 395 -1.33 0.54 -22.24
CA LYS A 395 -2.67 0.95 -22.71
C LYS A 395 -2.64 2.24 -23.50
N ILE A 396 -1.84 3.24 -23.10
CA ILE A 396 -1.66 4.49 -23.86
C ILE A 396 -1.06 4.19 -25.23
N LEU A 397 0.03 3.40 -25.26
CA LEU A 397 0.68 3.03 -26.51
C LEU A 397 -0.26 2.27 -27.45
N LEU A 398 -0.88 1.21 -26.95
CA LEU A 398 -1.75 0.35 -27.75
C LEU A 398 -3.08 1.03 -28.11
N GLY A 399 -3.54 2.01 -27.31
CA GLY A 399 -4.69 2.84 -27.61
C GLY A 399 -4.53 3.60 -28.93
N GLY A 400 -3.36 4.20 -29.14
CA GLY A 400 -3.02 4.86 -30.42
C GLY A 400 -3.01 3.89 -31.61
N VAL A 401 -2.57 2.65 -31.41
CA VAL A 401 -2.55 1.62 -32.47
C VAL A 401 -3.99 1.18 -32.81
N VAL A 402 -4.88 1.08 -31.80
CA VAL A 402 -6.31 0.81 -32.02
C VAL A 402 -7.00 1.97 -32.75
N GLU A 403 -6.70 3.21 -32.37
CA GLU A 403 -7.25 4.41 -33.02
C GLU A 403 -6.81 4.50 -34.49
N ALA A 404 -5.57 4.11 -34.79
CA ALA A 404 -5.07 4.01 -36.17
C ALA A 404 -5.72 2.89 -37.00
N GLY A 405 -6.43 1.96 -36.36
CA GLY A 405 -7.08 0.82 -37.01
C GLY A 405 -6.16 -0.38 -37.26
N ASP A 406 -4.94 -0.35 -36.76
CA ASP A 406 -3.97 -1.43 -36.93
C ASP A 406 -4.22 -2.63 -36.00
N LEU A 407 -4.94 -2.42 -34.90
CA LEU A 407 -5.44 -3.45 -33.98
C LEU A 407 -6.91 -3.25 -33.65
N THR A 408 -7.63 -4.36 -33.54
CA THR A 408 -8.95 -4.31 -32.90
C THR A 408 -8.82 -4.23 -31.39
N LEU A 409 -9.82 -3.69 -30.70
CA LEU A 409 -9.85 -3.65 -29.23
C LEU A 409 -9.70 -5.06 -28.61
N LYS A 410 -10.29 -6.08 -29.24
CA LYS A 410 -10.14 -7.47 -28.77
C LYS A 410 -8.69 -7.93 -28.85
N GLN A 411 -8.02 -7.75 -30.00
CA GLN A 411 -6.62 -8.12 -30.18
C GLN A 411 -5.71 -7.40 -29.18
N ARG A 412 -5.99 -6.11 -28.94
CA ARG A 412 -5.26 -5.32 -27.93
C ARG A 412 -5.43 -5.91 -26.52
N ASN A 413 -6.65 -6.27 -26.14
CA ASN A 413 -6.94 -6.85 -24.84
C ASN A 413 -6.27 -8.23 -24.67
N ASP A 414 -6.32 -9.05 -25.69
CA ASP A 414 -5.65 -10.36 -25.70
C ASP A 414 -4.12 -10.19 -25.58
N LEU A 415 -3.53 -9.22 -26.28
CA LEU A 415 -2.10 -8.89 -26.17
C LEU A 415 -1.75 -8.42 -24.75
N LEU A 416 -2.49 -7.47 -24.18
CA LEU A 416 -2.26 -6.98 -22.83
C LEU A 416 -2.29 -8.14 -21.81
N ALA A 417 -3.28 -9.03 -21.90
CA ALA A 417 -3.40 -10.19 -21.03
C ALA A 417 -2.21 -11.16 -21.19
N SER A 418 -1.71 -11.35 -22.41
CA SER A 418 -0.56 -12.23 -22.66
C SER A 418 0.76 -11.70 -22.08
N MET A 419 0.85 -10.41 -21.80
CA MET A 419 2.05 -9.76 -21.23
C MET A 419 2.09 -9.83 -19.68
N THR A 420 1.08 -10.40 -19.02
CA THR A 420 0.95 -10.37 -17.53
C THR A 420 2.22 -10.88 -16.83
N ASP A 421 2.75 -12.03 -17.27
CA ASP A 421 3.92 -12.63 -16.63
C ASP A 421 5.21 -11.82 -16.88
N GLU A 422 5.37 -11.27 -18.08
CA GLU A 422 6.51 -10.42 -18.42
C GLU A 422 6.51 -9.12 -17.61
N VAL A 423 5.36 -8.44 -17.51
CA VAL A 423 5.20 -7.26 -16.67
C VAL A 423 5.47 -7.60 -15.20
N GLY A 424 4.92 -8.72 -14.71
CA GLY A 424 5.22 -9.19 -13.37
C GLY A 424 6.72 -9.41 -13.12
N HIS A 425 7.44 -9.96 -14.11
CA HIS A 425 8.88 -10.16 -14.02
C HIS A 425 9.64 -8.82 -13.96
N LEU A 426 9.33 -7.88 -14.84
CA LEU A 426 9.96 -6.55 -14.86
C LEU A 426 9.76 -5.81 -13.53
N VAL A 427 8.54 -5.77 -13.04
CA VAL A 427 8.20 -5.17 -11.74
C VAL A 427 9.02 -5.77 -10.59
N LEU A 428 9.12 -7.09 -10.52
CA LEU A 428 9.92 -7.76 -9.48
C LEU A 428 11.42 -7.53 -9.65
N GLN A 429 11.89 -7.34 -10.88
CA GLN A 429 13.27 -6.97 -11.16
C GLN A 429 13.59 -5.58 -10.60
N ASP A 430 12.66 -4.63 -10.69
CA ASP A 430 12.81 -3.30 -10.10
C ASP A 430 12.89 -3.37 -8.56
N ASN A 431 12.02 -4.14 -7.90
CA ASN A 431 12.14 -4.38 -6.45
C ASN A 431 13.49 -5.03 -6.08
N TYR A 432 13.94 -6.00 -6.88
CA TYR A 432 15.23 -6.64 -6.65
C TYR A 432 16.39 -5.65 -6.74
N TYR A 433 16.45 -4.81 -7.78
CA TYR A 433 17.51 -3.84 -7.96
C TYR A 433 17.48 -2.70 -6.96
N GLN A 434 16.30 -2.20 -6.59
CA GLN A 434 16.15 -1.20 -5.52
C GLN A 434 16.72 -1.71 -4.21
N THR A 435 16.31 -2.91 -3.79
CA THR A 435 16.82 -3.52 -2.54
C THR A 435 18.30 -3.85 -2.61
N GLN A 436 18.81 -4.26 -3.78
CA GLN A 436 20.24 -4.51 -4.00
C GLN A 436 21.07 -3.23 -3.86
N ALA A 437 20.60 -2.12 -4.43
CA ALA A 437 21.30 -0.84 -4.34
C ALA A 437 21.43 -0.37 -2.88
N LEU A 438 20.34 -0.50 -2.09
CA LEU A 438 20.35 -0.16 -0.67
C LEU A 438 21.29 -1.08 0.13
N ASP A 439 21.26 -2.37 -0.14
CA ASP A 439 22.10 -3.36 0.53
C ASP A 439 23.60 -3.10 0.27
N ILE A 440 23.97 -2.81 -0.98
CA ILE A 440 25.35 -2.43 -1.35
C ILE A 440 25.79 -1.17 -0.59
N ALA A 441 24.94 -0.15 -0.52
CA ALA A 441 25.23 1.08 0.20
C ALA A 441 25.41 0.83 1.70
N THR A 442 24.57 -0.03 2.29
CA THR A 442 24.62 -0.40 3.71
C THR A 442 25.90 -1.18 4.05
N HIS A 443 26.36 -2.06 3.15
CA HIS A 443 27.59 -2.83 3.35
C HIS A 443 28.89 -2.03 3.16
N ARG A 444 28.81 -0.85 2.53
CA ARG A 444 29.97 0.02 2.28
C ARG A 444 29.69 1.46 2.72
N PRO A 445 29.24 1.70 3.97
CA PRO A 445 28.75 3.00 4.38
C PRO A 445 29.81 4.10 4.28
N LEU A 446 31.04 3.83 4.70
CA LEU A 446 32.13 4.81 4.66
C LEU A 446 32.53 5.16 3.22
N TYR A 447 32.41 4.22 2.29
CA TYR A 447 32.77 4.46 0.87
C TYR A 447 31.77 5.36 0.16
N VAL A 448 30.47 5.24 0.50
CA VAL A 448 29.40 6.01 -0.17
C VAL A 448 29.07 7.32 0.54
N LEU A 449 29.46 7.49 1.81
CA LEU A 449 29.06 8.61 2.67
C LEU A 449 29.36 9.97 2.07
N ASP A 450 30.59 10.20 1.62
CA ASP A 450 31.02 11.48 1.01
C ASP A 450 30.26 11.78 -0.29
N GLY A 451 29.97 10.74 -1.07
CA GLY A 451 29.17 10.85 -2.30
C GLY A 451 27.74 11.23 -2.00
N GLN A 452 27.13 10.59 -1.00
CA GLN A 452 25.76 10.88 -0.54
C GLN A 452 25.66 12.29 0.04
N GLN A 453 26.64 12.73 0.83
CA GLN A 453 26.65 14.08 1.39
C GLN A 453 26.75 15.15 0.28
N ARG A 454 27.63 14.96 -0.70
CA ARG A 454 27.72 15.87 -1.86
C ARG A 454 26.45 15.89 -2.69
N LEU A 455 25.83 14.73 -2.90
CA LEU A 455 24.54 14.64 -3.61
C LEU A 455 23.43 15.41 -2.86
N MET A 456 23.31 15.23 -1.54
CA MET A 456 22.35 15.97 -0.73
C MET A 456 22.57 17.48 -0.82
N GLN A 457 23.83 17.96 -0.68
CA GLN A 457 24.17 19.36 -0.79
C GLN A 457 23.84 19.93 -2.18
N TRP A 458 24.11 19.17 -3.24
CA TRP A 458 23.77 19.58 -4.60
C TRP A 458 22.25 19.67 -4.81
N LEU A 459 21.50 18.68 -4.32
CA LEU A 459 20.05 18.67 -4.40
C LEU A 459 19.41 19.83 -3.62
N GLU A 460 19.94 20.15 -2.42
CA GLU A 460 19.50 21.32 -1.65
C GLU A 460 19.82 22.64 -2.35
N GLY A 461 21.04 22.81 -2.86
CA GLY A 461 21.44 23.99 -3.61
C GLY A 461 20.60 24.20 -4.87
N SER A 462 20.16 23.14 -5.51
CA SER A 462 19.25 23.17 -6.67
C SER A 462 17.76 23.25 -6.29
N LYS A 463 17.41 23.35 -5.00
CA LYS A 463 16.04 23.36 -4.46
C LYS A 463 15.22 22.12 -4.79
N ARG A 464 15.88 20.99 -5.00
CA ARG A 464 15.27 19.69 -5.29
C ARG A 464 15.12 18.80 -4.06
N LEU A 465 15.73 19.17 -2.94
CA LEU A 465 15.69 18.48 -1.66
C LEU A 465 15.43 19.47 -0.53
N ASN A 466 14.58 19.09 0.40
CA ASN A 466 14.44 19.73 1.70
C ASN A 466 14.65 18.66 2.79
N ARG A 467 15.81 18.66 3.45
CA ARG A 467 16.17 17.63 4.43
C ARG A 467 15.19 17.54 5.59
N ALA A 468 14.63 18.68 6.03
CA ALA A 468 13.66 18.67 7.14
C ALA A 468 12.38 17.91 6.78
N ILE A 469 11.92 18.02 5.53
CA ILE A 469 10.74 17.27 5.03
C ILE A 469 11.05 15.78 4.91
N GLU A 470 12.26 15.45 4.46
CA GLU A 470 12.67 14.07 4.20
C GLU A 470 13.31 13.39 5.42
N PHE A 471 13.35 14.08 6.56
CA PHE A 471 13.97 13.58 7.81
C PHE A 471 15.44 13.16 7.64
N LEU A 472 16.18 13.87 6.78
CA LEU A 472 17.61 13.64 6.56
C LEU A 472 18.46 14.51 7.49
N PRO A 473 19.65 14.02 7.94
CA PRO A 473 20.54 14.72 8.84
C PRO A 473 21.17 15.97 8.22
#